data_08e50d8a398b00b44d6f1db9a688fa9e
#
_entry.id   08e50d8a398b00b44d6f1db9a688fa9e
#
_cell.length_a   1.000
_cell.length_b   1.000
_cell.length_c   1.000
_cell.angle_alpha   90.00
_cell.angle_beta   90.00
_cell.angle_gamma   90.00
#
_symmetry.space_group_name_H-M   'P 1'
#
loop_
_entity.id
_entity.type
_entity.pdbx_description
1 polymer ?
#
loop_
_entity_poly.entity_id
_entity_poly.type
_entity_poly.pdbx_seq_one_letter_code
_entity_poly.pdbx_strand_id
1 'polypeptide(L)'
;MKPLRRWLALVALALLALQLFFVSRIALMLWLDPQSTAFQRSEAWRLNTTATSSDKGAVRSASKAAPWQQQWVPYAAISDHLKRAVITSEDSEFAQHDGVDWDALEKAWQKNTKAQEQAARQSSANAAKARTRAPKIVGGSTITQQLAKNLFLSGERTLLRKGQEFVLTFMLEALLDKQRILEIYLNNVEWGSGIFGAEAAARHYFRKSAAQLSVDEAARLAVMLPRPKYFEKLPNSDYLASRAGVIAARMGSAELP
;
A
#
# COMPACT_ATOMS: atom_id res chain seq x y z
N MET A 1 45.47 5.27 5.09
CA MET A 1 44.66 5.33 3.85
C MET A 1 44.23 3.97 3.31
N LYS A 2 45.09 2.93 3.34
CA LYS A 2 44.74 1.56 2.85
C LYS A 2 43.52 0.91 3.57
N PRO A 3 43.37 0.97 4.93
CA PRO A 3 42.20 0.35 5.60
C PRO A 3 40.90 1.04 5.27
N LEU A 4 40.84 2.36 5.15
CA LEU A 4 39.64 3.11 4.79
C LEU A 4 39.17 2.75 3.36
N ARG A 5 40.09 2.65 2.40
CA ARG A 5 39.75 2.23 1.02
C ARG A 5 39.19 0.81 0.99
N ARG A 6 39.73 -0.13 1.74
CA ARG A 6 39.23 -1.50 1.87
C ARG A 6 37.84 -1.50 2.48
N TRP A 7 37.60 -0.74 3.54
CA TRP A 7 36.30 -0.62 4.17
C TRP A 7 35.25 -0.03 3.21
N LEU A 8 35.57 1.05 2.51
CA LEU A 8 34.69 1.64 1.48
C LEU A 8 34.38 0.65 0.35
N ALA A 9 35.36 -0.11 -0.11
CA ALA A 9 35.17 -1.13 -1.13
C ALA A 9 34.22 -2.25 -0.66
N LEU A 10 34.35 -2.71 0.60
CA LEU A 10 33.46 -3.72 1.17
C LEU A 10 32.03 -3.18 1.33
N VAL A 11 31.85 -1.94 1.74
CA VAL A 11 30.53 -1.30 1.81
C VAL A 11 29.91 -1.19 0.41
N ALA A 12 30.68 -0.74 -0.58
CA ALA A 12 30.19 -0.66 -1.96
C ALA A 12 29.81 -2.04 -2.50
N LEU A 13 30.62 -3.08 -2.24
CA LEU A 13 30.32 -4.46 -2.64
C LEU A 13 29.06 -4.99 -1.95
N ALA A 14 28.88 -4.71 -0.66
CA ALA A 14 27.67 -5.10 0.08
C ALA A 14 26.41 -4.41 -0.46
N LEU A 15 26.50 -3.12 -0.78
CA LEU A 15 25.40 -2.38 -1.42
C LEU A 15 25.08 -2.95 -2.81
N LEU A 16 26.08 -3.24 -3.61
CA LEU A 16 25.89 -3.87 -4.92
C LEU A 16 25.22 -5.24 -4.79
N ALA A 17 25.72 -6.08 -3.89
CA ALA A 17 25.13 -7.39 -3.64
C ALA A 17 23.66 -7.31 -3.18
N LEU A 18 23.34 -6.31 -2.34
CA LEU A 18 21.96 -6.04 -1.92
C LEU A 18 21.06 -5.67 -3.11
N GLN A 19 21.53 -4.78 -4.01
CA GLN A 19 20.75 -4.40 -5.19
C GLN A 19 20.58 -5.58 -6.16
N LEU A 20 21.63 -6.39 -6.37
CA LEU A 20 21.54 -7.60 -7.18
C LEU A 20 20.56 -8.62 -6.59
N PHE A 21 20.51 -8.74 -5.27
CA PHE A 21 19.49 -9.56 -4.59
C PHE A 21 18.08 -9.07 -4.92
N PHE A 22 17.80 -7.75 -4.84
CA PHE A 22 16.49 -7.22 -5.19
C PHE A 22 16.15 -7.40 -6.66
N VAL A 23 17.09 -7.12 -7.57
CA VAL A 23 16.92 -7.36 -9.01
C VAL A 23 16.54 -8.83 -9.26
N SER A 24 17.29 -9.78 -8.68
CA SER A 24 17.00 -11.22 -8.84
C SER A 24 15.62 -11.60 -8.28
N ARG A 25 15.25 -11.04 -7.12
CA ARG A 25 13.93 -11.27 -6.51
C ARG A 25 12.80 -10.73 -7.38
N ILE A 26 12.95 -9.55 -7.97
CA ILE A 26 11.96 -8.94 -8.85
C ILE A 26 11.90 -9.71 -10.17
N ALA A 27 13.04 -10.07 -10.77
CA ALA A 27 13.08 -10.85 -11.99
C ALA A 27 12.38 -12.21 -11.85
N LEU A 28 12.52 -12.86 -10.70
CA LEU A 28 11.79 -14.10 -10.40
C LEU A 28 10.27 -13.89 -10.39
N MET A 29 9.77 -12.69 -10.10
CA MET A 29 8.34 -12.39 -10.11
C MET A 29 7.74 -12.32 -11.52
N LEU A 30 8.53 -12.39 -12.59
CA LEU A 30 8.03 -12.60 -13.94
C LEU A 30 7.28 -13.94 -14.08
N TRP A 31 7.71 -14.97 -13.34
CA TRP A 31 7.19 -16.33 -13.44
C TRP A 31 6.64 -16.90 -12.14
N LEU A 32 7.08 -16.34 -11.00
CA LEU A 32 6.72 -16.85 -9.66
C LEU A 32 5.94 -15.78 -8.88
N ASP A 33 4.83 -16.20 -8.33
CA ASP A 33 4.05 -15.34 -7.44
C ASP A 33 4.74 -15.17 -6.09
N PRO A 34 4.87 -13.95 -5.56
CA PRO A 34 5.48 -13.74 -4.26
C PRO A 34 4.60 -14.34 -3.16
N GLN A 35 5.14 -15.33 -2.43
CA GLN A 35 4.45 -16.06 -1.38
C GLN A 35 4.08 -15.17 -0.18
N SER A 36 4.90 -14.17 0.12
CA SER A 36 4.65 -13.20 1.19
C SER A 36 5.48 -11.95 1.00
N THR A 37 4.94 -10.82 1.46
CA THR A 37 5.65 -9.53 1.47
C THR A 37 6.31 -9.25 2.81
N ALA A 38 7.25 -8.29 2.86
CA ALA A 38 7.84 -7.84 4.12
C ALA A 38 6.78 -7.26 5.06
N PHE A 39 5.84 -6.50 4.50
CA PHE A 39 4.71 -5.95 5.25
C PHE A 39 3.83 -7.07 5.84
N GLN A 40 3.44 -8.05 5.05
CA GLN A 40 2.65 -9.19 5.50
C GLN A 40 3.32 -9.96 6.64
N ARG A 41 4.62 -10.22 6.54
CA ARG A 41 5.38 -10.89 7.61
C ARG A 41 5.41 -10.08 8.91
N SER A 42 5.59 -8.76 8.81
CA SER A 42 5.57 -7.86 9.97
C SER A 42 4.19 -7.84 10.64
N GLU A 43 3.14 -7.88 9.84
CA GLU A 43 1.76 -7.91 10.34
C GLU A 43 1.40 -9.24 10.99
N ALA A 44 1.82 -10.36 10.41
CA ALA A 44 1.68 -11.68 11.02
C ALA A 44 2.38 -11.77 12.39
N TRP A 45 3.60 -11.21 12.48
CA TRP A 45 4.31 -11.10 13.75
C TRP A 45 3.53 -10.26 14.77
N ARG A 46 3.00 -9.10 14.36
CA ARG A 46 2.21 -8.22 15.23
C ARG A 46 0.95 -8.92 15.75
N LEU A 47 0.22 -9.61 14.89
CA LEU A 47 -1.00 -10.34 15.28
C LEU A 47 -0.68 -11.44 16.30
N ASN A 48 0.40 -12.20 16.10
CA ASN A 48 0.83 -13.24 17.01
C ASN A 48 1.26 -12.68 18.38
N THR A 49 2.01 -11.57 18.41
CA THR A 49 2.47 -10.95 19.67
C THR A 49 1.32 -10.34 20.46
N THR A 50 0.33 -9.76 19.78
CA THR A 50 -0.87 -9.21 20.44
C THR A 50 -1.74 -10.32 21.06
N ALA A 51 -1.86 -11.45 20.39
CA ALA A 51 -2.56 -12.62 20.92
C ALA A 51 -1.89 -13.16 22.20
N THR A 52 -0.55 -13.19 22.22
CA THR A 52 0.22 -13.72 23.39
C THR A 52 0.20 -12.77 24.59
N SER A 53 0.10 -11.46 24.38
CA SER A 53 0.08 -10.46 25.47
C SER A 53 -1.30 -10.34 26.14
N SER A 54 -2.38 -10.71 25.45
CA SER A 54 -3.74 -10.72 25.99
C SER A 54 -4.00 -11.89 26.95
N ASP A 55 -3.12 -12.91 26.95
CA ASP A 55 -3.34 -14.20 27.64
C ASP A 55 -2.75 -14.26 29.07
N LYS A 56 -2.23 -13.14 29.59
CA LYS A 56 -1.65 -13.10 30.94
C LYS A 56 -2.64 -12.97 32.10
N GLY A 57 -3.94 -13.05 31.86
CA GLY A 57 -4.93 -12.83 32.91
C GLY A 57 -6.32 -13.43 32.76
N ALA A 58 -6.62 -14.25 31.77
CA ALA A 58 -7.93 -14.87 31.61
C ALA A 58 -7.83 -16.31 31.13
N VAL A 59 -8.56 -17.18 31.85
CA VAL A 59 -8.79 -18.58 31.50
C VAL A 59 -9.11 -18.75 30.02
N ARG A 60 -8.39 -19.64 29.36
CA ARG A 60 -8.48 -20.10 27.98
C ARG A 60 -9.88 -19.99 27.37
N SER A 61 -10.22 -18.85 26.87
CA SER A 61 -11.10 -18.74 25.71
C SER A 61 -10.15 -18.50 24.53
N ALA A 62 -10.08 -19.44 23.60
CA ALA A 62 -9.21 -19.36 22.43
C ALA A 62 -9.57 -18.06 21.68
N SER A 63 -8.84 -17.01 21.98
CA SER A 63 -8.88 -15.75 21.22
C SER A 63 -8.44 -16.13 19.81
N LYS A 64 -9.41 -16.27 18.90
CA LYS A 64 -9.16 -16.46 17.48
C LYS A 64 -8.25 -15.31 17.03
N ALA A 65 -6.96 -15.59 16.92
CA ALA A 65 -6.10 -14.73 16.10
C ALA A 65 -6.86 -14.48 14.80
N ALA A 66 -6.96 -13.21 14.40
CA ALA A 66 -7.69 -12.87 13.17
C ALA A 66 -7.13 -13.77 12.07
N PRO A 67 -7.97 -14.60 11.43
CA PRO A 67 -7.48 -15.61 10.51
C PRO A 67 -6.76 -14.92 9.37
N TRP A 68 -5.49 -15.30 9.15
CA TRP A 68 -4.76 -14.89 7.96
C TRP A 68 -5.50 -15.40 6.73
N GLN A 69 -5.93 -14.49 5.87
CA GLN A 69 -6.65 -14.80 4.63
C GLN A 69 -5.88 -14.18 3.46
N GLN A 70 -5.41 -15.04 2.58
CA GLN A 70 -4.83 -14.65 1.32
C GLN A 70 -5.06 -15.78 0.33
N GLN A 71 -5.55 -15.44 -0.85
CA GLN A 71 -5.70 -16.34 -1.97
C GLN A 71 -5.27 -15.61 -3.23
N TRP A 72 -4.23 -16.11 -3.88
CA TRP A 72 -3.77 -15.57 -5.15
C TRP A 72 -4.78 -15.90 -6.25
N VAL A 73 -5.05 -14.94 -7.11
CA VAL A 73 -5.82 -15.11 -8.34
C VAL A 73 -5.11 -14.41 -9.50
N PRO A 74 -5.07 -15.00 -10.70
CA PRO A 74 -4.44 -14.36 -11.85
C PRO A 74 -5.16 -13.06 -12.22
N TYR A 75 -4.46 -12.16 -12.91
CA TYR A 75 -4.97 -10.85 -13.33
C TYR A 75 -6.34 -10.94 -14.00
N ALA A 76 -6.52 -11.91 -14.92
CA ALA A 76 -7.79 -12.13 -15.64
C ALA A 76 -8.97 -12.56 -14.74
N ALA A 77 -8.68 -13.12 -13.57
CA ALA A 77 -9.69 -13.53 -12.58
C ALA A 77 -10.02 -12.43 -11.55
N ILE A 78 -9.47 -11.22 -11.72
CA ILE A 78 -9.84 -10.03 -10.95
C ILE A 78 -10.78 -9.18 -11.82
N SER A 79 -11.91 -8.76 -11.26
CA SER A 79 -12.87 -7.89 -11.95
C SER A 79 -12.20 -6.61 -12.47
N ASP A 80 -12.48 -6.22 -13.71
CA ASP A 80 -12.03 -4.95 -14.29
C ASP A 80 -12.57 -3.76 -13.50
N HIS A 81 -13.70 -3.90 -12.84
CA HIS A 81 -14.23 -2.88 -11.95
C HIS A 81 -13.27 -2.62 -10.76
N LEU A 82 -12.72 -3.69 -10.16
CA LEU A 82 -11.77 -3.52 -9.06
C LEU A 82 -10.44 -2.88 -9.52
N LYS A 83 -9.89 -3.35 -10.64
CA LYS A 83 -8.68 -2.79 -11.24
C LYS A 83 -8.84 -1.30 -11.50
N ARG A 84 -9.91 -0.90 -12.21
CA ARG A 84 -10.22 0.50 -12.52
C ARG A 84 -10.49 1.34 -11.27
N ALA A 85 -11.22 0.82 -10.29
CA ALA A 85 -11.50 1.52 -9.04
C ALA A 85 -10.23 1.80 -8.25
N VAL A 86 -9.31 0.83 -8.18
CA VAL A 86 -8.03 0.97 -7.48
C VAL A 86 -7.13 1.96 -8.20
N ILE A 87 -6.99 1.87 -9.53
CA ILE A 87 -6.24 2.85 -10.33
C ILE A 87 -6.81 4.26 -10.11
N THR A 88 -8.12 4.44 -10.25
CA THR A 88 -8.78 5.75 -10.04
C THR A 88 -8.56 6.32 -8.64
N SER A 89 -8.52 5.47 -7.61
CA SER A 89 -8.38 5.89 -6.22
C SER A 89 -6.96 6.20 -5.81
N GLU A 90 -6.01 5.37 -6.25
CA GLU A 90 -4.63 5.36 -5.75
C GLU A 90 -3.64 6.00 -6.72
N ASP A 91 -3.89 5.89 -8.04
CA ASP A 91 -2.90 6.24 -9.05
C ASP A 91 -3.55 6.40 -10.44
N SER A 92 -4.25 7.51 -10.67
CA SER A 92 -5.07 7.70 -11.88
C SER A 92 -4.29 7.64 -13.21
N GLU A 93 -3.00 7.92 -13.19
CA GLU A 93 -2.09 7.92 -14.33
C GLU A 93 -1.19 6.67 -14.37
N PHE A 94 -1.56 5.59 -13.68
CA PHE A 94 -0.77 4.38 -13.49
C PHE A 94 -0.20 3.79 -14.78
N ALA A 95 -1.00 3.78 -15.86
CA ALA A 95 -0.59 3.25 -17.17
C ALA A 95 0.38 4.18 -17.92
N GLN A 96 0.55 5.44 -17.50
CA GLN A 96 1.21 6.50 -18.28
C GLN A 96 2.57 6.91 -17.73
N HIS A 97 2.90 6.58 -16.47
CA HIS A 97 4.18 6.95 -15.85
C HIS A 97 5.05 5.73 -15.52
N ASP A 98 6.36 5.92 -15.43
CA ASP A 98 7.35 4.88 -15.10
C ASP A 98 7.59 4.78 -13.57
N GLY A 99 6.54 4.46 -12.83
CA GLY A 99 6.57 4.19 -11.40
C GLY A 99 6.48 5.40 -10.47
N VAL A 100 6.71 6.61 -10.97
CA VAL A 100 6.59 7.86 -10.21
C VAL A 100 5.77 8.87 -11.00
N ASP A 101 4.65 9.29 -10.45
CA ASP A 101 3.89 10.42 -10.95
C ASP A 101 4.46 11.72 -10.36
N TRP A 102 5.35 12.37 -11.13
CA TRP A 102 6.03 13.59 -10.70
C TRP A 102 5.06 14.76 -10.52
N ASP A 103 4.04 14.85 -11.36
CA ASP A 103 3.02 15.90 -11.30
C ASP A 103 2.14 15.76 -10.05
N ALA A 104 1.71 14.53 -9.74
CA ALA A 104 0.98 14.27 -8.51
C ALA A 104 1.84 14.51 -7.27
N LEU A 105 3.12 14.16 -7.31
CA LEU A 105 4.07 14.40 -6.22
C LEU A 105 4.24 15.91 -5.96
N GLU A 106 4.43 16.70 -7.02
CA GLU A 106 4.54 18.16 -6.92
C GLU A 106 3.26 18.79 -6.38
N LYS A 107 2.09 18.41 -6.91
CA LYS A 107 0.78 18.87 -6.43
C LYS A 107 0.57 18.51 -4.95
N ALA A 108 0.95 17.30 -4.54
CA ALA A 108 0.87 16.87 -3.14
C ALA A 108 1.80 17.70 -2.25
N TRP A 109 3.04 17.95 -2.68
CA TRP A 109 3.99 18.80 -1.99
C TRP A 109 3.44 20.22 -1.77
N GLN A 110 2.97 20.87 -2.84
CA GLN A 110 2.40 22.22 -2.76
C GLN A 110 1.19 22.30 -1.81
N LYS A 111 0.29 21.30 -1.85
CA LYS A 111 -0.86 21.22 -0.93
C LYS A 111 -0.41 21.06 0.52
N ASN A 112 0.58 20.20 0.77
CA ASN A 112 1.09 19.95 2.11
C ASN A 112 1.79 21.19 2.69
N THR A 113 2.61 21.88 1.88
CA THR A 113 3.27 23.13 2.27
C THR A 113 2.24 24.22 2.63
N LYS A 114 1.25 24.44 1.76
CA LYS A 114 0.16 25.40 2.04
C LYS A 114 -0.62 25.04 3.31
N ALA A 115 -0.92 23.75 3.54
CA ALA A 115 -1.61 23.29 4.73
C ALA A 115 -0.78 23.52 6.02
N GLN A 116 0.53 23.30 5.96
CA GLN A 116 1.45 23.57 7.07
C GLN A 116 1.55 25.07 7.38
N GLU A 117 1.69 25.92 6.36
CA GLU A 117 1.71 27.36 6.51
C GLU A 117 0.41 27.91 7.13
N GLN A 118 -0.75 27.41 6.68
CA GLN A 118 -2.05 27.77 7.24
C GLN A 118 -2.17 27.34 8.71
N ALA A 119 -1.74 26.14 9.06
CA ALA A 119 -1.72 25.65 10.43
C ALA A 119 -0.78 26.49 11.32
N ALA A 120 0.40 26.86 10.82
CA ALA A 120 1.33 27.73 11.53
C ALA A 120 0.75 29.13 11.79
N ARG A 121 0.10 29.74 10.80
CA ARG A 121 -0.59 31.05 10.95
C ARG A 121 -1.75 31.00 11.97
N GLN A 122 -2.53 29.92 11.96
CA GLN A 122 -3.63 29.71 12.90
C GLN A 122 -3.14 29.45 14.32
N SER A 123 -2.03 28.75 14.51
CA SER A 123 -1.43 28.51 15.82
C SER A 123 -0.82 29.77 16.42
N SER A 124 -0.25 30.68 15.64
CA SER A 124 0.28 31.95 16.08
C SER A 124 -0.86 32.96 16.45
N ALA A 125 -2.01 32.89 15.76
CA ALA A 125 -3.17 33.77 16.03
C ALA A 125 -4.00 33.33 17.23
N ASN A 126 -3.97 32.04 17.62
CA ASN A 126 -4.81 31.45 18.67
C ASN A 126 -3.99 30.69 19.74
N ALA A 127 -2.92 31.30 20.25
CA ALA A 127 -2.03 30.69 21.25
C ALA A 127 -2.73 30.21 22.54
N ALA A 128 -3.92 30.68 22.85
CA ALA A 128 -4.69 30.34 24.05
C ALA A 128 -5.70 29.16 23.87
N LYS A 129 -5.96 28.68 22.64
CA LYS A 129 -6.97 27.64 22.36
C LYS A 129 -6.49 26.48 21.45
N ALA A 130 -5.23 26.41 21.11
CA ALA A 130 -4.74 25.51 20.07
C ALA A 130 -4.53 24.08 20.52
N ARG A 131 -5.60 23.30 20.53
CA ARG A 131 -5.53 21.90 20.08
C ARG A 131 -5.65 21.92 18.54
N THR A 132 -4.66 22.45 17.84
CA THR A 132 -4.65 22.43 16.38
C THR A 132 -4.43 20.99 15.92
N ARG A 133 -5.45 20.43 15.30
CA ARG A 133 -5.37 19.12 14.62
C ARG A 133 -4.28 19.23 13.56
N ALA A 134 -3.27 18.36 13.62
CA ALA A 134 -2.21 18.33 12.60
C ALA A 134 -2.82 18.32 11.18
N PRO A 135 -2.29 19.12 10.25
CA PRO A 135 -2.82 19.18 8.89
C PRO A 135 -2.80 17.79 8.25
N LYS A 136 -3.87 17.47 7.52
CA LYS A 136 -4.00 16.20 6.81
C LYS A 136 -2.99 16.20 5.65
N ILE A 137 -1.97 15.35 5.74
CA ILE A 137 -0.98 15.16 4.68
C ILE A 137 -1.64 14.42 3.52
N VAL A 138 -1.55 14.98 2.31
CA VAL A 138 -1.96 14.33 1.07
C VAL A 138 -0.79 13.48 0.57
N GLY A 139 -1.02 12.21 0.32
CA GLY A 139 -0.03 11.30 -0.26
C GLY A 139 0.04 11.47 -1.78
N GLY A 140 1.24 11.37 -2.34
CA GLY A 140 1.50 11.34 -3.78
C GLY A 140 2.29 10.08 -4.14
N SER A 141 2.01 8.94 -3.50
CA SER A 141 2.70 7.68 -3.79
C SER A 141 1.88 6.85 -4.77
N THR A 142 2.54 6.37 -5.82
CA THR A 142 1.96 5.52 -6.86
C THR A 142 1.72 4.09 -6.38
N ILE A 143 0.97 3.30 -7.17
CA ILE A 143 0.76 1.86 -6.94
C ILE A 143 2.10 1.13 -6.88
N THR A 144 3.03 1.42 -7.80
CA THR A 144 4.35 0.77 -7.84
C THR A 144 5.20 1.13 -6.62
N GLN A 145 5.17 2.38 -6.13
CA GLN A 145 5.84 2.77 -4.89
C GLN A 145 5.25 2.06 -3.66
N GLN A 146 3.92 1.93 -3.61
CA GLN A 146 3.25 1.19 -2.55
C GLN A 146 3.63 -0.30 -2.59
N LEU A 147 3.70 -0.89 -3.79
CA LEU A 147 4.13 -2.27 -3.99
C LEU A 147 5.58 -2.47 -3.55
N ALA A 148 6.52 -1.64 -4.00
CA ALA A 148 7.93 -1.67 -3.60
C ALA A 148 8.08 -1.66 -2.07
N LYS A 149 7.39 -0.75 -1.41
CA LYS A 149 7.36 -0.66 0.05
C LYS A 149 6.83 -1.94 0.69
N ASN A 150 5.70 -2.47 0.23
CA ASN A 150 5.06 -3.64 0.82
C ASN A 150 5.89 -4.92 0.62
N LEU A 151 6.50 -5.11 -0.55
CA LEU A 151 7.29 -6.30 -0.87
C LEU A 151 8.57 -6.40 -0.06
N PHE A 152 9.29 -5.28 0.11
CA PHE A 152 10.71 -5.32 0.49
C PHE A 152 11.08 -4.49 1.71
N LEU A 153 10.28 -3.51 2.11
CA LEU A 153 10.67 -2.53 3.11
C LEU A 153 9.89 -2.67 4.43
N SER A 154 10.50 -2.20 5.50
CA SER A 154 9.87 -2.09 6.82
C SER A 154 8.95 -0.86 6.93
N GLY A 155 8.14 -0.82 8.00
CA GLY A 155 7.23 0.31 8.29
C GLY A 155 7.90 1.61 8.76
N GLU A 156 9.22 1.65 8.89
CA GLU A 156 9.99 2.81 9.35
C GLU A 156 9.87 4.01 8.37
N ARG A 157 10.01 5.22 8.91
CA ARG A 157 9.91 6.45 8.12
C ARG A 157 11.24 7.21 8.14
N THR A 158 12.21 6.73 7.35
CA THR A 158 13.51 7.37 7.17
C THR A 158 13.73 7.81 5.73
N LEU A 159 14.57 8.83 5.51
CA LEU A 159 14.92 9.28 4.15
C LEU A 159 15.66 8.20 3.36
N LEU A 160 16.53 7.43 4.00
CA LEU A 160 17.25 6.31 3.37
C LEU A 160 16.28 5.25 2.86
N ARG A 161 15.28 4.88 3.70
CA ARG A 161 14.21 3.95 3.28
C ARG A 161 13.41 4.53 2.10
N LYS A 162 13.11 5.84 2.10
CA LYS A 162 12.41 6.46 0.96
C LYS A 162 13.26 6.44 -0.31
N GLY A 163 14.56 6.68 -0.20
CA GLY A 163 15.49 6.53 -1.32
C GLY A 163 15.50 5.09 -1.87
N GLN A 164 15.57 4.08 -1.00
CA GLN A 164 15.51 2.67 -1.41
C GLN A 164 14.16 2.33 -2.04
N GLU A 165 13.05 2.90 -1.57
CA GLU A 165 11.72 2.74 -2.18
C GLU A 165 11.71 3.21 -3.64
N PHE A 166 12.31 4.37 -3.95
CA PHE A 166 12.45 4.84 -5.33
C PHE A 166 13.28 3.88 -6.19
N VAL A 167 14.43 3.42 -5.69
CA VAL A 167 15.28 2.46 -6.42
C VAL A 167 14.50 1.18 -6.75
N LEU A 168 13.77 0.63 -5.76
CA LEU A 168 12.95 -0.57 -5.96
C LEU A 168 11.77 -0.32 -6.91
N THR A 169 11.19 0.88 -6.88
CA THR A 169 10.13 1.29 -7.81
C THR A 169 10.62 1.24 -9.25
N PHE A 170 11.77 1.84 -9.54
CA PHE A 170 12.36 1.80 -10.88
C PHE A 170 12.78 0.38 -11.30
N MET A 171 13.25 -0.46 -10.37
CA MET A 171 13.54 -1.86 -10.67
C MET A 171 12.28 -2.65 -11.03
N LEU A 172 11.16 -2.42 -10.33
CA LEU A 172 9.88 -3.06 -10.64
C LEU A 172 9.40 -2.67 -12.03
N GLU A 173 9.42 -1.38 -12.37
CA GLU A 173 8.99 -0.87 -13.69
C GLU A 173 9.92 -1.32 -14.83
N ALA A 174 11.22 -1.46 -14.57
CA ALA A 174 12.18 -1.90 -15.58
C ALA A 174 12.08 -3.40 -15.90
N LEU A 175 11.59 -4.21 -14.96
CA LEU A 175 11.59 -5.67 -15.07
C LEU A 175 10.21 -6.28 -15.27
N LEU A 176 9.15 -5.62 -14.81
CA LEU A 176 7.78 -6.12 -14.88
C LEU A 176 6.92 -5.17 -15.73
N ASP A 177 5.97 -5.71 -16.47
CA ASP A 177 4.96 -4.88 -17.12
C ASP A 177 3.91 -4.37 -16.11
N LYS A 178 3.16 -3.36 -16.49
CA LYS A 178 2.14 -2.72 -15.66
C LYS A 178 1.05 -3.70 -15.21
N GLN A 179 0.68 -4.63 -16.08
CA GLN A 179 -0.31 -5.65 -15.76
C GLN A 179 0.20 -6.54 -14.62
N ARG A 180 1.45 -7.00 -14.67
CA ARG A 180 2.06 -7.82 -13.63
C ARG A 180 2.24 -7.05 -12.31
N ILE A 181 2.65 -5.80 -12.39
CA ILE A 181 2.75 -4.92 -11.20
C ILE A 181 1.38 -4.81 -10.51
N LEU A 182 0.32 -4.52 -11.27
CA LEU A 182 -1.03 -4.40 -10.72
C LEU A 182 -1.55 -5.74 -10.18
N GLU A 183 -1.28 -6.85 -10.85
CA GLU A 183 -1.62 -8.19 -10.38
C GLU A 183 -1.00 -8.47 -9.01
N ILE A 184 0.33 -8.28 -8.90
CA ILE A 184 1.03 -8.49 -7.64
C ILE A 184 0.50 -7.56 -6.56
N TYR A 185 0.25 -6.28 -6.86
CA TYR A 185 -0.30 -5.32 -5.93
C TYR A 185 -1.66 -5.78 -5.39
N LEU A 186 -2.61 -6.10 -6.27
CA LEU A 186 -3.97 -6.49 -5.91
C LEU A 186 -4.02 -7.81 -5.13
N ASN A 187 -3.06 -8.71 -5.31
CA ASN A 187 -2.98 -9.96 -4.56
C ASN A 187 -2.28 -9.83 -3.19
N ASN A 188 -1.59 -8.71 -2.91
CA ASN A 188 -0.80 -8.55 -1.69
C ASN A 188 -1.21 -7.39 -0.79
N VAL A 189 -1.98 -6.43 -1.28
CA VAL A 189 -2.39 -5.28 -0.47
C VAL A 189 -3.37 -5.69 0.63
N GLU A 190 -3.29 -5.00 1.79
CA GLU A 190 -4.16 -5.25 2.93
C GLU A 190 -5.51 -4.55 2.76
N TRP A 191 -6.62 -5.27 2.99
CA TRP A 191 -7.98 -4.71 3.05
C TRP A 191 -8.63 -4.79 4.43
N GLY A 192 -7.97 -5.39 5.41
CA GLY A 192 -8.46 -5.53 6.79
C GLY A 192 -7.44 -6.26 7.63
N SER A 193 -7.73 -6.46 8.91
CA SER A 193 -6.83 -7.15 9.84
C SER A 193 -6.62 -8.61 9.40
N GLY A 194 -5.45 -8.90 8.81
CA GLY A 194 -5.12 -10.23 8.31
C GLY A 194 -5.79 -10.58 6.97
N ILE A 195 -6.42 -9.63 6.29
CA ILE A 195 -7.09 -9.84 5.00
C ILE A 195 -6.22 -9.25 3.90
N PHE A 196 -5.59 -10.09 3.11
CA PHE A 196 -4.68 -9.72 2.05
C PHE A 196 -5.15 -10.22 0.68
N GLY A 197 -5.07 -9.36 -0.30
CA GLY A 197 -5.42 -9.66 -1.68
C GLY A 197 -6.90 -9.53 -2.01
N ALA A 198 -7.16 -9.31 -3.30
CA ALA A 198 -8.48 -9.02 -3.85
C ALA A 198 -9.50 -10.15 -3.59
N GLU A 199 -9.08 -11.40 -3.75
CA GLU A 199 -9.97 -12.55 -3.57
C GLU A 199 -10.40 -12.69 -2.11
N ALA A 200 -9.45 -12.59 -1.16
CA ALA A 200 -9.77 -12.64 0.26
C ALA A 200 -10.69 -11.48 0.67
N ALA A 201 -10.44 -10.27 0.16
CA ALA A 201 -11.29 -9.11 0.42
C ALA A 201 -12.71 -9.28 -0.14
N ALA A 202 -12.84 -9.73 -1.39
CA ALA A 202 -14.13 -9.98 -2.02
C ALA A 202 -14.97 -11.02 -1.24
N ARG A 203 -14.34 -12.11 -0.83
CA ARG A 203 -14.99 -13.15 -0.02
C ARG A 203 -15.39 -12.65 1.37
N HIS A 204 -14.50 -11.89 2.01
CA HIS A 204 -14.72 -11.38 3.36
C HIS A 204 -15.90 -10.38 3.40
N TYR A 205 -15.88 -9.37 2.53
CA TYR A 205 -16.84 -8.27 2.57
C TYR A 205 -18.14 -8.55 1.81
N PHE A 206 -18.07 -9.33 0.71
CA PHE A 206 -19.20 -9.50 -0.19
C PHE A 206 -19.60 -10.95 -0.44
N ARG A 207 -18.86 -11.93 0.09
CA ARG A 207 -19.11 -13.39 -0.09
C ARG A 207 -19.10 -13.82 -1.57
N LYS A 208 -18.31 -13.15 -2.39
CA LYS A 208 -18.14 -13.36 -3.83
C LYS A 208 -16.66 -13.58 -4.16
N SER A 209 -16.40 -14.08 -5.37
CA SER A 209 -15.02 -14.06 -5.91
C SER A 209 -14.65 -12.65 -6.37
N ALA A 210 -13.34 -12.37 -6.46
CA ALA A 210 -12.84 -11.10 -6.98
C ALA A 210 -13.31 -10.82 -8.43
N ALA A 211 -13.55 -11.85 -9.22
CA ALA A 211 -14.09 -11.73 -10.59
C ALA A 211 -15.52 -11.21 -10.65
N GLN A 212 -16.30 -11.41 -9.59
CA GLN A 212 -17.74 -11.10 -9.54
C GLN A 212 -18.05 -9.75 -8.86
N LEU A 213 -17.03 -8.97 -8.50
CA LEU A 213 -17.25 -7.66 -7.88
C LEU A 213 -17.97 -6.71 -8.83
N SER A 214 -19.06 -6.12 -8.34
CA SER A 214 -19.76 -5.04 -9.04
C SER A 214 -19.01 -3.72 -8.96
N VAL A 215 -19.45 -2.71 -9.72
CA VAL A 215 -18.91 -1.34 -9.69
C VAL A 215 -18.87 -0.77 -8.27
N ASP A 216 -19.99 -0.86 -7.54
CA ASP A 216 -20.11 -0.30 -6.19
C ASP A 216 -19.24 -1.06 -5.17
N GLU A 217 -19.20 -2.38 -5.25
CA GLU A 217 -18.37 -3.22 -4.38
C GLU A 217 -16.89 -2.95 -4.61
N ALA A 218 -16.45 -2.86 -5.87
CA ALA A 218 -15.11 -2.53 -6.26
C ALA A 218 -14.69 -1.13 -5.77
N ALA A 219 -15.54 -0.13 -5.98
CA ALA A 219 -15.30 1.23 -5.51
C ALA A 219 -15.19 1.30 -3.98
N ARG A 220 -16.02 0.55 -3.24
CA ARG A 220 -15.93 0.46 -1.78
C ARG A 220 -14.61 -0.13 -1.31
N LEU A 221 -14.13 -1.22 -1.92
CA LEU A 221 -12.82 -1.78 -1.61
C LEU A 221 -11.70 -0.76 -1.88
N ALA A 222 -11.74 -0.05 -2.99
CA ALA A 222 -10.75 0.95 -3.32
C ALA A 222 -10.68 2.09 -2.28
N VAL A 223 -11.83 2.57 -1.76
CA VAL A 223 -11.87 3.58 -0.69
C VAL A 223 -11.20 3.07 0.60
N MET A 224 -11.24 1.77 0.86
CA MET A 224 -10.69 1.19 2.10
C MET A 224 -9.15 1.16 2.12
N LEU A 225 -8.49 1.09 0.96
CA LEU A 225 -7.04 0.88 0.83
C LEU A 225 -6.16 1.82 1.67
N PRO A 226 -6.42 3.13 1.76
CA PRO A 226 -5.57 4.01 2.54
C PRO A 226 -5.61 3.74 4.06
N ARG A 227 -6.69 3.13 4.58
CA ARG A 227 -6.89 2.86 6.01
C ARG A 227 -7.75 1.62 6.24
N PRO A 228 -7.33 0.42 5.79
CA PRO A 228 -8.17 -0.77 5.72
C PRO A 228 -8.72 -1.18 7.11
N LYS A 229 -7.88 -1.24 8.13
CA LYS A 229 -8.28 -1.58 9.51
C LYS A 229 -9.23 -0.57 10.17
N TYR A 230 -9.25 0.66 9.68
CA TYR A 230 -10.22 1.66 10.15
C TYR A 230 -11.59 1.43 9.51
N PHE A 231 -11.62 1.26 8.19
CA PHE A 231 -12.88 1.07 7.46
C PHE A 231 -13.51 -0.32 7.67
N GLU A 232 -12.70 -1.33 7.99
CA GLU A 232 -13.20 -2.65 8.44
C GLU A 232 -14.18 -2.54 9.62
N LYS A 233 -13.91 -1.59 10.53
CA LYS A 233 -14.78 -1.32 11.70
C LYS A 233 -15.98 -0.44 11.40
N LEU A 234 -16.00 0.22 10.25
CA LEU A 234 -17.01 1.19 9.84
C LEU A 234 -17.50 0.92 8.41
N PRO A 235 -17.94 -0.32 8.09
CA PRO A 235 -18.25 -0.73 6.72
C PRO A 235 -19.45 0.05 6.13
N ASN A 236 -20.33 0.60 6.95
CA ASN A 236 -21.54 1.32 6.54
C ASN A 236 -21.44 2.83 6.79
N SER A 237 -20.22 3.40 6.87
CA SER A 237 -20.09 4.84 7.07
C SER A 237 -20.50 5.64 5.82
N ASP A 238 -21.18 6.78 6.04
CA ASP A 238 -21.60 7.70 4.96
C ASP A 238 -20.39 8.20 4.15
N TYR A 239 -19.24 8.38 4.80
CA TYR A 239 -17.99 8.73 4.12
C TYR A 239 -17.58 7.68 3.10
N LEU A 240 -17.62 6.39 3.49
CA LEU A 240 -17.24 5.29 2.60
C LEU A 240 -18.23 5.21 1.41
N ALA A 241 -19.53 5.31 1.67
CA ALA A 241 -20.57 5.31 0.64
C ALA A 241 -20.42 6.50 -0.34
N SER A 242 -20.29 7.72 0.19
CA SER A 242 -20.11 8.93 -0.61
C SER A 242 -18.83 8.87 -1.46
N ARG A 243 -17.71 8.42 -0.87
CA ARG A 243 -16.44 8.35 -1.58
C ARG A 243 -16.43 7.25 -2.64
N ALA A 244 -17.07 6.11 -2.37
CA ALA A 244 -17.26 5.03 -3.34
C ALA A 244 -18.07 5.51 -4.54
N GLY A 245 -19.15 6.28 -4.34
CA GLY A 245 -19.90 6.89 -5.44
C GLY A 245 -19.06 7.78 -6.35
N VAL A 246 -18.14 8.57 -5.77
CA VAL A 246 -17.19 9.39 -6.56
C VAL A 246 -16.25 8.53 -7.39
N ILE A 247 -15.71 7.43 -6.83
CA ILE A 247 -14.85 6.51 -7.57
C ILE A 247 -15.64 5.80 -8.67
N ALA A 248 -16.82 5.27 -8.35
CA ALA A 248 -17.68 4.59 -9.31
C ALA A 248 -18.01 5.47 -10.52
N ALA A 249 -18.28 6.76 -10.31
CA ALA A 249 -18.56 7.70 -11.40
C ALA A 249 -17.33 8.00 -12.29
N ARG A 250 -16.10 7.82 -11.77
CA ARG A 250 -14.86 8.20 -12.46
C ARG A 250 -14.08 7.01 -13.01
N MET A 251 -14.26 5.81 -12.46
CA MET A 251 -13.43 4.65 -12.80
C MET A 251 -13.60 4.16 -14.24
N GLY A 252 -14.66 4.56 -14.93
CA GLY A 252 -14.86 4.24 -16.35
C GLY A 252 -13.79 4.82 -17.28
N SER A 253 -13.17 5.95 -16.88
CA SER A 253 -12.08 6.59 -17.63
C SER A 253 -10.69 6.06 -17.30
N ALA A 254 -10.54 5.20 -16.29
CA ALA A 254 -9.24 4.63 -15.95
C ALA A 254 -8.78 3.66 -17.04
N GLU A 255 -7.55 3.82 -17.49
CA GLU A 255 -6.90 2.94 -18.44
C GLU A 255 -6.35 1.71 -17.72
N LEU A 256 -6.65 0.53 -18.26
CA LEU A 256 -6.07 -0.73 -17.76
C LEU A 256 -4.84 -1.08 -18.57
N PRO A 257 -3.76 -1.53 -17.93
CA PRO A 257 -2.57 -1.99 -18.63
C PRO A 257 -2.76 -3.35 -19.31
#